data_f6da5fdb8b3613d87dbdfe16ac229629
#
_entry.id   f6da5fdb8b3613d87dbdfe16ac229629
#
_cell.length_a   1.000
_cell.length_b   1.000
_cell.length_c   1.000
_cell.angle_alpha   90.00
_cell.angle_beta   90.00
_cell.angle_gamma   90.00
#
_symmetry.space_group_name_H-M   'P 1'
#
loop_
_entity.id
_entity.type
_entity.pdbx_description
1 polymer ?
#
loop_
_entity_poly.entity_id
_entity_poly.type
_entity_poly.pdbx_seq_one_letter_code
_entity_poly.pdbx_strand_id
1 'polypeptide(L)'
;MPWPADAPVSVAGMSDVLSVQRLIPSPPEPIFDLLVDPAGHSEIDGGGTVKGARSGGRRLVLGDRFGLDMKLGVAYSTRNTVIELEENRRIAWQTTASGPAGSLLGGRIWRYVLEPVEGGTLVTESWDLTQERVTSKFVVKATMTDATKRNMERTLARIEELVTSVG
;
A
#
# COMPACT_ATOMS: atom_id res chain seq x y z
N MET A 1 18.20 0.68 -12.01
CA MET A 1 18.46 -0.78 -12.03
C MET A 1 17.16 -1.49 -12.32
N PRO A 2 17.06 -2.25 -13.39
CA PRO A 2 15.87 -3.04 -13.60
C PRO A 2 15.78 -4.10 -12.47
N TRP A 3 14.62 -4.25 -11.90
CA TRP A 3 14.31 -5.34 -10.99
C TRP A 3 14.43 -6.67 -11.77
N PRO A 4 15.08 -7.70 -11.22
CA PRO A 4 15.14 -8.99 -11.91
C PRO A 4 13.72 -9.54 -12.06
N ALA A 5 13.36 -9.89 -13.30
CA ALA A 5 12.07 -10.49 -13.66
C ALA A 5 11.82 -11.86 -12.99
N ASP A 6 12.81 -12.40 -12.31
CA ASP A 6 12.81 -13.70 -11.65
C ASP A 6 12.86 -13.60 -10.13
N ALA A 7 12.22 -12.57 -9.54
CA ALA A 7 12.07 -12.59 -8.09
C ALA A 7 11.23 -13.83 -7.72
N PRO A 8 11.77 -14.79 -6.95
CA PRO A 8 11.05 -16.00 -6.64
C PRO A 8 9.74 -15.65 -5.94
N VAL A 9 8.66 -16.31 -6.39
CA VAL A 9 7.41 -16.32 -5.62
C VAL A 9 7.78 -16.81 -4.22
N SER A 10 7.85 -15.87 -3.28
CA SER A 10 8.27 -16.16 -1.93
C SER A 10 7.32 -17.18 -1.34
N VAL A 11 7.87 -18.31 -0.91
CA VAL A 11 7.15 -19.33 -0.16
C VAL A 11 6.52 -18.65 1.04
N ALA A 12 5.21 -18.59 1.05
CA ALA A 12 4.44 -17.97 2.12
C ALA A 12 4.85 -18.59 3.46
N GLY A 13 5.43 -17.80 4.36
CA GLY A 13 5.70 -18.21 5.73
C GLY A 13 6.98 -17.68 6.35
N MET A 14 8.01 -17.30 5.58
CA MET A 14 9.31 -16.88 6.13
C MET A 14 9.78 -15.49 5.71
N SER A 15 9.15 -14.87 4.70
CA SER A 15 9.51 -13.52 4.26
C SER A 15 8.84 -12.45 5.13
N ASP A 16 9.59 -11.38 5.42
CA ASP A 16 9.04 -10.17 6.02
C ASP A 16 8.33 -9.27 5.00
N VAL A 17 8.33 -9.66 3.73
CA VAL A 17 7.65 -8.95 2.64
C VAL A 17 6.61 -9.85 2.00
N LEU A 18 5.36 -9.38 2.00
CA LEU A 18 4.24 -9.97 1.28
C LEU A 18 3.96 -9.12 0.06
N SER A 19 3.83 -9.74 -1.12
CA SER A 19 3.51 -9.03 -2.36
C SER A 19 2.36 -9.70 -3.10
N VAL A 20 1.53 -8.89 -3.73
CA VAL A 20 0.49 -9.32 -4.67
C VAL A 20 0.65 -8.53 -5.98
N GLN A 21 0.23 -9.13 -7.08
CA GLN A 21 0.31 -8.52 -8.41
C GLN A 21 -1.00 -8.61 -9.16
N ARG A 22 -1.24 -7.63 -10.01
CA ARG A 22 -2.38 -7.64 -10.94
C ARG A 22 -2.02 -6.90 -12.23
N LEU A 23 -2.30 -7.53 -13.36
CA LEU A 23 -2.27 -6.85 -14.66
C LEU A 23 -3.57 -6.04 -14.81
N ILE A 24 -3.45 -4.73 -14.88
CA ILE A 24 -4.58 -3.80 -15.05
C ILE A 24 -4.54 -3.26 -16.48
N PRO A 25 -5.63 -3.39 -17.26
CA PRO A 25 -5.67 -2.90 -18.65
C PRO A 25 -5.85 -1.38 -18.70
N SER A 26 -4.85 -0.66 -18.25
CA SER A 26 -4.78 0.80 -18.16
C SER A 26 -3.33 1.25 -18.26
N PRO A 27 -3.03 2.42 -18.80
CA PRO A 27 -1.72 3.04 -18.64
C PRO A 27 -1.47 3.36 -17.15
N PRO A 28 -0.21 3.58 -16.75
CA PRO A 28 0.12 3.77 -15.33
C PRO A 28 -0.41 5.07 -14.72
N GLU A 29 -0.63 6.12 -15.51
CA GLU A 29 -0.99 7.45 -15.03
C GLU A 29 -2.27 7.45 -14.18
N PRO A 30 -3.42 6.93 -14.65
CA PRO A 30 -4.65 6.92 -13.85
C PRO A 30 -4.51 6.09 -12.57
N ILE A 31 -3.73 5.01 -12.61
CA ILE A 31 -3.44 4.16 -11.45
C ILE A 31 -2.63 4.96 -10.43
N PHE A 32 -1.58 5.61 -10.90
CA PHE A 32 -0.70 6.40 -10.04
C PHE A 32 -1.42 7.58 -9.39
N ASP A 33 -2.34 8.22 -10.11
CA ASP A 33 -3.14 9.33 -9.60
C ASP A 33 -3.99 8.92 -8.38
N LEU A 34 -4.51 7.69 -8.35
CA LEU A 34 -5.23 7.17 -7.18
C LEU A 34 -4.31 6.94 -5.99
N LEU A 35 -3.07 6.53 -6.24
CA LEU A 35 -2.09 6.20 -5.18
C LEU A 35 -1.45 7.44 -4.58
N VAL A 36 -1.23 8.47 -5.39
CA VAL A 36 -0.51 9.67 -4.98
C VAL A 36 -1.40 10.70 -4.29
N ASP A 37 -2.72 10.49 -4.29
CA ASP A 37 -3.69 11.33 -3.58
C ASP A 37 -4.25 10.59 -2.36
N PRO A 38 -3.95 11.03 -1.13
CA PRO A 38 -4.47 10.38 0.08
C PRO A 38 -6.00 10.35 0.15
N ALA A 39 -6.68 11.30 -0.47
CA ALA A 39 -8.14 11.32 -0.51
C ALA A 39 -8.71 10.11 -1.30
N GLY A 40 -7.96 9.57 -2.25
CA GLY A 40 -8.33 8.38 -3.00
C GLY A 40 -8.13 7.06 -2.23
N HIS A 41 -7.38 7.06 -1.15
CA HIS A 41 -7.02 5.83 -0.45
C HIS A 41 -8.24 5.10 0.14
N SER A 42 -9.26 5.82 0.60
CA SER A 42 -10.50 5.19 1.08
C SER A 42 -11.31 4.55 -0.06
N GLU A 43 -11.16 5.03 -1.28
CA GLU A 43 -11.85 4.48 -2.46
C GLU A 43 -11.24 3.16 -2.92
N ILE A 44 -9.93 2.99 -2.74
CA ILE A 44 -9.19 1.80 -3.18
C ILE A 44 -8.96 0.77 -2.07
N ASP A 45 -9.17 1.11 -0.80
CA ASP A 45 -8.91 0.20 0.32
C ASP A 45 -9.80 -1.04 0.27
N GLY A 46 -9.20 -2.18 -0.05
CA GLY A 46 -9.88 -3.46 -0.15
C GLY A 46 -10.33 -4.04 1.19
N GLY A 47 -9.75 -3.57 2.31
CA GLY A 47 -10.10 -3.99 3.65
C GLY A 47 -11.25 -3.18 4.27
N GLY A 48 -11.60 -2.02 3.68
CA GLY A 48 -12.60 -1.11 4.22
C GLY A 48 -12.18 -0.45 5.54
N THR A 49 -10.90 -0.49 5.89
CA THR A 49 -10.36 0.06 7.14
C THR A 49 -10.01 1.54 7.04
N VAL A 50 -9.67 2.02 5.85
CA VAL A 50 -9.37 3.44 5.59
C VAL A 50 -10.67 4.22 5.45
N LYS A 51 -10.89 5.23 6.29
CA LYS A 51 -12.13 6.03 6.32
C LYS A 51 -11.98 7.43 5.76
N GLY A 52 -10.76 7.89 5.53
CA GLY A 52 -10.50 9.19 4.93
C GLY A 52 -9.12 9.73 5.24
N ALA A 53 -8.73 10.76 4.50
CA ALA A 53 -7.48 11.47 4.70
C ALA A 53 -7.70 12.66 5.65
N ARG A 54 -6.81 12.81 6.63
CA ARG A 54 -6.86 13.93 7.58
C ARG A 54 -6.43 15.27 6.99
N SER A 55 -5.57 15.23 5.98
CA SER A 55 -4.94 16.42 5.41
C SER A 55 -5.55 16.91 4.10
N GLY A 56 -6.72 16.38 3.72
CA GLY A 56 -7.38 16.72 2.45
C GLY A 56 -6.68 16.11 1.23
N GLY A 57 -7.33 16.25 0.06
CA GLY A 57 -6.82 15.72 -1.19
C GLY A 57 -5.74 16.63 -1.76
N ARG A 58 -4.49 16.21 -1.75
CA ARG A 58 -3.39 16.85 -2.47
C ARG A 58 -2.43 15.79 -2.97
N ARG A 59 -1.81 16.07 -4.09
CA ARG A 59 -0.79 15.17 -4.65
C ARG A 59 0.42 15.11 -3.73
N LEU A 60 0.79 13.91 -3.32
CA LEU A 60 1.93 13.67 -2.44
C LEU A 60 3.25 13.90 -3.18
N VAL A 61 4.24 14.39 -2.44
CA VAL A 61 5.64 14.46 -2.87
C VAL A 61 6.53 13.70 -1.90
N LEU A 62 7.76 13.42 -2.32
CA LEU A 62 8.73 12.70 -1.48
C LEU A 62 8.95 13.45 -0.17
N GLY A 63 8.88 12.73 0.95
CA GLY A 63 9.01 13.29 2.29
C GLY A 63 7.72 13.81 2.90
N ASP A 64 6.64 13.87 2.13
CA ASP A 64 5.35 14.30 2.65
C ASP A 64 4.86 13.36 3.75
N ARG A 65 4.17 13.96 4.71
CA ARG A 65 3.47 13.25 5.78
C ARG A 65 1.98 13.42 5.61
N PHE A 66 1.24 12.31 5.75
CA PHE A 66 -0.21 12.33 5.72
C PHE A 66 -0.78 11.38 6.77
N GLY A 67 -1.94 11.73 7.30
CA GLY A 67 -2.67 10.88 8.23
C GLY A 67 -3.86 10.25 7.54
N LEU A 68 -4.18 9.02 7.93
CA LEU A 68 -5.39 8.33 7.52
C LEU A 68 -6.20 7.96 8.77
N ASP A 69 -7.50 8.20 8.71
CA ASP A 69 -8.43 7.69 9.71
C ASP A 69 -8.76 6.25 9.37
N MET A 70 -8.57 5.38 10.35
CA MET A 70 -8.72 3.93 10.21
C MET A 70 -9.79 3.43 11.16
N LYS A 71 -10.44 2.34 10.79
CA LYS A 71 -11.36 1.63 11.68
C LYS A 71 -11.19 0.13 11.55
N LEU A 72 -10.78 -0.51 12.63
CA LEU A 72 -10.67 -1.95 12.76
C LEU A 72 -11.23 -2.32 14.15
N GLY A 73 -12.57 -2.40 14.25
CA GLY A 73 -13.25 -2.50 15.54
C GLY A 73 -13.23 -1.20 16.32
N VAL A 74 -12.04 -0.64 16.57
CA VAL A 74 -11.81 0.66 17.23
C VAL A 74 -11.26 1.65 16.20
N ALA A 75 -11.71 2.90 16.26
CA ALA A 75 -11.17 3.97 15.42
C ALA A 75 -9.78 4.36 15.91
N TYR A 76 -8.83 4.49 14.96
CA TYR A 76 -7.48 4.97 15.22
C TYR A 76 -6.94 5.72 14.01
N SER A 77 -5.83 6.41 14.18
CA SER A 77 -5.19 7.15 13.10
C SER A 77 -3.78 6.65 12.86
N THR A 78 -3.38 6.65 11.61
CA THR A 78 -2.00 6.36 11.20
C THR A 78 -1.32 7.61 10.69
N ARG A 79 -0.01 7.65 10.86
CA ARG A 79 0.87 8.66 10.26
C ARG A 79 1.74 7.97 9.23
N ASN A 80 1.70 8.50 8.02
CA ASN A 80 2.40 7.93 6.87
C ASN A 80 3.40 8.96 6.34
N THR A 81 4.60 8.50 6.02
CA THR A 81 5.65 9.33 5.42
C THR A 81 6.02 8.74 4.07
N VAL A 82 5.95 9.52 3.01
CA VAL A 82 6.36 9.09 1.66
C VAL A 82 7.88 8.96 1.62
N ILE A 83 8.36 7.73 1.44
CA ILE A 83 9.79 7.39 1.45
C ILE A 83 10.35 7.06 0.07
N GLU A 84 9.50 6.71 -0.87
CA GLU A 84 9.84 6.48 -2.29
C GLU A 84 8.78 7.14 -3.15
N LEU A 85 9.22 7.84 -4.19
CA LEU A 85 8.33 8.43 -5.20
C LEU A 85 9.06 8.56 -6.53
N GLU A 86 8.54 7.89 -7.53
CA GLU A 86 8.93 8.01 -8.92
C GLU A 86 7.66 8.09 -9.76
N GLU A 87 7.44 9.20 -10.44
CA GLU A 87 6.20 9.51 -11.15
C GLU A 87 5.78 8.37 -12.09
N ASN A 88 4.54 7.92 -11.94
CA ASN A 88 3.92 6.84 -12.72
C ASN A 88 4.62 5.47 -12.64
N ARG A 89 5.55 5.30 -11.69
CA ARG A 89 6.33 4.07 -11.55
C ARG A 89 6.34 3.50 -10.15
N ARG A 90 6.49 4.34 -9.13
CA ARG A 90 6.66 3.84 -7.77
C ARG A 90 6.21 4.86 -6.74
N ILE A 91 5.56 4.36 -5.72
CA ILE A 91 5.29 5.11 -4.49
C ILE A 91 5.36 4.15 -3.30
N ALA A 92 5.99 4.61 -2.22
CA ALA A 92 5.97 3.89 -0.95
C ALA A 92 5.87 4.86 0.21
N TRP A 93 5.16 4.45 1.23
CA TRP A 93 5.09 5.18 2.50
C TRP A 93 5.30 4.25 3.68
N GLN A 94 5.93 4.80 4.70
CA GLN A 94 6.13 4.12 5.97
C GLN A 94 5.03 4.53 6.95
N THR A 95 4.38 3.56 7.54
CA THR A 95 3.24 3.76 8.43
C THR A 95 3.65 3.58 9.88
N THR A 96 3.25 4.54 10.72
CA THR A 96 3.38 4.46 12.18
C THR A 96 2.02 4.73 12.82
N ALA A 97 1.78 4.15 13.99
CA ALA A 97 0.59 4.49 14.77
C ALA A 97 0.79 5.82 15.49
N SER A 98 -0.29 6.57 15.65
CA SER A 98 -0.28 7.81 16.43
C SER A 98 -0.45 7.53 17.94
N GLY A 99 0.08 8.42 18.78
CA GLY A 99 -0.06 8.34 20.23
C GLY A 99 0.90 7.34 20.89
N PRO A 100 0.62 6.92 22.15
CA PRO A 100 1.50 6.03 22.93
C PRO A 100 1.75 4.68 22.24
N ALA A 101 0.77 4.15 21.50
CA ALA A 101 0.91 2.91 20.73
C ALA A 101 1.94 3.03 19.60
N GLY A 102 2.21 4.23 19.10
CA GLY A 102 3.20 4.46 18.04
C GLY A 102 4.63 4.12 18.45
N SER A 103 4.92 4.06 19.75
CA SER A 103 6.23 3.61 20.26
C SER A 103 6.40 2.09 20.20
N LEU A 104 5.29 1.33 20.14
CA LEU A 104 5.28 -0.13 20.16
C LEU A 104 4.93 -0.74 18.80
N LEU A 105 4.19 -0.01 17.97
CA LEU A 105 3.68 -0.45 16.67
C LEU A 105 4.15 0.50 15.58
N GLY A 106 4.56 -0.06 14.45
CA GLY A 106 4.88 0.74 13.28
C GLY A 106 6.23 0.42 12.68
N GLY A 107 6.47 1.05 11.55
CA GLY A 107 7.65 0.85 10.71
C GLY A 107 7.36 0.12 9.41
N ARG A 108 6.18 -0.50 9.27
CA ARG A 108 5.78 -1.20 8.04
C ARG A 108 5.73 -0.25 6.86
N ILE A 109 6.08 -0.78 5.70
CA ILE A 109 6.12 -0.02 4.46
C ILE A 109 5.09 -0.61 3.49
N TRP A 110 4.25 0.25 2.94
CA TRP A 110 3.38 -0.05 1.80
C TRP A 110 4.04 0.47 0.54
N ARG A 111 4.22 -0.38 -0.44
CA ARG A 111 4.89 -0.03 -1.69
C ARG A 111 4.08 -0.49 -2.88
N TYR A 112 3.92 0.40 -3.85
CA TYR A 112 3.34 0.11 -5.16
C TYR A 112 4.40 0.33 -6.23
N VAL A 113 4.53 -0.65 -7.12
CA VAL A 113 5.39 -0.58 -8.32
C VAL A 113 4.51 -0.79 -9.54
N LEU A 114 4.62 0.11 -10.51
CA LEU A 114 3.87 0.10 -11.74
C LEU A 114 4.83 -0.14 -12.90
N GLU A 115 4.62 -1.23 -13.62
CA GLU A 115 5.43 -1.60 -14.78
C GLU A 115 4.55 -1.64 -16.03
N PRO A 116 4.74 -0.69 -16.98
CA PRO A 116 4.07 -0.79 -18.28
C PRO A 116 4.49 -2.08 -18.99
N VAL A 117 3.51 -2.87 -19.39
CA VAL A 117 3.71 -4.14 -20.09
C VAL A 117 2.71 -4.24 -21.24
N GLU A 118 2.85 -5.28 -22.07
CA GLU A 118 1.83 -5.56 -23.07
C GLU A 118 0.48 -5.83 -22.39
N GLY A 119 -0.56 -5.12 -22.83
CA GLY A 119 -1.91 -5.25 -22.30
C GLY A 119 -2.25 -4.31 -21.15
N GLY A 120 -1.31 -3.50 -20.64
CA GLY A 120 -1.60 -2.51 -19.59
C GLY A 120 -0.44 -2.24 -18.65
N THR A 121 -0.72 -2.24 -17.38
CA THR A 121 0.26 -2.03 -16.30
C THR A 121 0.24 -3.20 -15.34
N LEU A 122 1.39 -3.82 -15.12
CA LEU A 122 1.55 -4.78 -14.03
C LEU A 122 1.77 -4.00 -12.73
N VAL A 123 0.82 -4.09 -11.83
CA VAL A 123 0.89 -3.42 -10.52
C VAL A 123 1.28 -4.44 -9.47
N THR A 124 2.34 -4.13 -8.73
CA THR A 124 2.79 -4.91 -7.57
C THR A 124 2.53 -4.09 -6.32
N GLU A 125 1.74 -4.61 -5.40
CA GLU A 125 1.58 -4.06 -4.05
C GLU A 125 2.36 -4.92 -3.07
N SER A 126 3.14 -4.30 -2.20
CA SER A 126 3.96 -4.98 -1.19
C SER A 126 3.68 -4.43 0.21
N TRP A 127 3.56 -5.35 1.15
CA TRP A 127 3.50 -5.09 2.58
C TRP A 127 4.80 -5.56 3.21
N ASP A 128 5.65 -4.62 3.59
CA ASP A 128 7.04 -4.83 3.98
C ASP A 128 7.19 -4.59 5.49
N LEU A 129 7.46 -5.66 6.23
CA LEU A 129 7.66 -5.65 7.67
C LEU A 129 9.13 -5.64 8.08
N THR A 130 10.06 -5.46 7.15
CA THR A 130 11.51 -5.49 7.47
C THR A 130 11.89 -4.42 8.49
N GLN A 131 11.20 -3.29 8.49
CA GLN A 131 11.40 -2.17 9.41
C GLN A 131 10.32 -2.06 10.50
N GLU A 132 9.38 -3.01 10.57
CA GLU A 132 8.43 -3.09 11.67
C GLU A 132 9.19 -3.36 12.98
N ARG A 133 8.73 -2.77 14.08
CA ARG A 133 9.35 -2.98 15.38
C ARG A 133 9.31 -4.46 15.76
N VAL A 134 10.40 -4.97 16.29
CA VAL A 134 10.56 -6.40 16.63
C VAL A 134 9.45 -6.89 17.58
N THR A 135 9.04 -6.04 18.52
CA THR A 135 7.98 -6.35 19.49
C THR A 135 6.61 -6.62 18.84
N SER A 136 6.33 -5.95 17.72
CA SER A 136 5.04 -6.11 17.01
C SER A 136 5.14 -7.03 15.79
N LYS A 137 6.30 -7.15 15.18
CA LYS A 137 6.49 -7.90 13.93
C LYS A 137 5.96 -9.33 14.00
N PHE A 138 6.34 -10.08 15.00
CA PHE A 138 5.93 -11.48 15.12
C PHE A 138 4.42 -11.65 15.28
N VAL A 139 3.80 -10.80 16.10
CA VAL A 139 2.35 -10.83 16.34
C VAL A 139 1.61 -10.44 15.07
N VAL A 140 2.00 -9.35 14.45
CA VAL A 140 1.40 -8.84 13.21
C VAL A 140 1.53 -9.87 12.09
N LYS A 141 2.70 -10.47 11.92
CA LYS A 141 2.95 -11.49 10.90
C LYS A 141 2.09 -12.73 11.13
N ALA A 142 2.01 -13.20 12.36
CA ALA A 142 1.22 -14.40 12.69
C ALA A 142 -0.29 -14.21 12.56
N THR A 143 -0.80 -13.01 12.86
CA THR A 143 -2.24 -12.75 12.96
C THR A 143 -2.85 -12.02 11.76
N MET A 144 -2.05 -11.26 11.00
CA MET A 144 -2.58 -10.36 9.98
C MET A 144 -2.21 -10.73 8.55
N THR A 145 -1.28 -11.66 8.31
CA THR A 145 -0.77 -11.94 6.95
C THR A 145 -1.87 -12.34 5.97
N ASP A 146 -2.72 -13.29 6.33
CA ASP A 146 -3.78 -13.78 5.41
C ASP A 146 -4.85 -12.72 5.14
N ALA A 147 -5.25 -11.98 6.16
CA ALA A 147 -6.21 -10.89 6.00
C ALA A 147 -5.62 -9.75 5.15
N THR A 148 -4.37 -9.41 5.38
CA THR A 148 -3.65 -8.38 4.61
C THR A 148 -3.53 -8.79 3.14
N LYS A 149 -3.16 -10.03 2.86
CA LYS A 149 -3.10 -10.53 1.48
C LYS A 149 -4.43 -10.38 0.75
N ARG A 150 -5.52 -10.82 1.36
CA ARG A 150 -6.86 -10.66 0.78
C ARG A 150 -7.23 -9.20 0.55
N ASN A 151 -6.88 -8.32 1.49
CA ASN A 151 -7.15 -6.90 1.36
C ASN A 151 -6.35 -6.27 0.21
N MET A 152 -5.08 -6.63 0.07
CA MET A 152 -4.23 -6.17 -1.04
C MET A 152 -4.79 -6.62 -2.40
N GLU A 153 -5.20 -7.87 -2.52
CA GLU A 153 -5.83 -8.40 -3.74
C GLU A 153 -7.12 -7.64 -4.10
N ARG A 154 -7.94 -7.32 -3.11
CA ARG A 154 -9.15 -6.50 -3.28
C ARG A 154 -8.82 -5.06 -3.65
N THR A 155 -7.78 -4.49 -3.06
CA THR A 155 -7.31 -3.14 -3.38
C THR A 155 -6.92 -3.05 -4.85
N LEU A 156 -6.13 -3.99 -5.36
CA LEU A 156 -5.74 -4.01 -6.78
C LEU A 156 -6.96 -4.22 -7.71
N ALA A 157 -7.90 -5.07 -7.31
CA ALA A 157 -9.14 -5.24 -8.07
C ALA A 157 -9.98 -3.95 -8.09
N ARG A 158 -10.03 -3.23 -6.98
CA ARG A 158 -10.75 -1.96 -6.88
C ARG A 158 -10.10 -0.86 -7.73
N ILE A 159 -8.78 -0.80 -7.73
CA ILE A 159 -8.04 0.12 -8.62
C ILE A 159 -8.42 -0.17 -10.08
N GLU A 160 -8.40 -1.43 -10.49
CA GLU A 160 -8.81 -1.82 -11.86
C GLU A 160 -10.22 -1.35 -12.18
N GLU A 161 -11.19 -1.60 -11.31
CA GLU A 161 -12.57 -1.14 -11.51
C GLU A 161 -12.64 0.38 -11.73
N LEU A 162 -11.94 1.15 -10.90
CA LEU A 162 -11.98 2.61 -10.96
C LEU A 162 -11.35 3.16 -12.24
N VAL A 163 -10.21 2.60 -12.68
CA VAL A 163 -9.50 3.13 -13.86
C VAL A 163 -10.07 2.60 -15.19
N THR A 164 -10.80 1.49 -15.18
CA THR A 164 -11.40 0.90 -16.37
C THR A 164 -12.87 1.30 -16.57
N SER A 165 -13.55 1.77 -15.54
CA SER A 165 -14.94 2.25 -15.63
C SER A 165 -15.07 3.66 -16.22
N VAL A 166 -13.95 4.39 -16.33
CA VAL A 166 -13.87 5.71 -16.96
C VAL A 166 -13.50 5.50 -18.43
N GLY A 167 -14.47 5.19 -19.22
CA GLY A 167 -14.31 4.97 -20.66
C GLY A 167 -15.35 5.69 -21.48
#